data_dd8a27e0cc7e8c289d77a61eeb4631e4
#
_entry.id   dd8a27e0cc7e8c289d77a61eeb4631e4
#
_cell.length_a   1.000
_cell.length_b   1.000
_cell.length_c   1.000
_cell.angle_alpha   90.00
_cell.angle_beta   90.00
_cell.angle_gamma   90.00
#
_symmetry.space_group_name_H-M   'P 1'
#
loop_
_entity.id
_entity.type
_entity.pdbx_description
1 polymer ?
#
loop_
_entity_poly.entity_id
_entity_poly.type
_entity_poly.pdbx_seq_one_letter_code
_entity_poly.pdbx_strand_id
1 'polypeptide(L)'
;MTMSVADVLADTAARRPDHSAVIYESEHFTYGWLWEQARRYASVLRANGVRPGDRVAMLLVDTPQFPVVYFGVLAAGAVAIPLSVMSTASEIDHVLTDADARFLVCAASLLARASEAAEQLGIVLLTVGPGPAGTVDLESAAQDAAPIDDSVVREPDEVAVVFYTSGTTGKPKGVMLTHRNILYNVERMVATPYMFRSDDVLLGCLPLSHGFGQICGMLTGFRAGISMVMMSRFSAREALALMTEHRCTVFMGVPTMYVGLLGAVAQGEQVPRLDRVYSGGSALPGKTLEDIRSVFGCPVYEGYGMTETSCSVAYHYPGVTFRSGTVGVPITGVTVGIARPNADGIDLLPVGDVGEIVVRGPSVMAGYLGRPDITAEVLIDGWFLTGDLGRLDGDGYLSVVGRKKDLILRGGYNVYPREIEEIIVGHPAVAQVAVIGVPHPVLGEEVWAIVVPARSEDVTSGPAEEIIEWGKQRLAAYKYPRRVEFTDALPMGTSGKVLKRMLVSTYEQTVGS
;
A
#
# COMPACT_ATOMS: atom_id res chain seq x y z
N MET A 1 6.19 -27.67 -9.86
CA MET A 1 6.71 -27.30 -8.53
C MET A 1 5.62 -26.53 -7.83
N THR A 2 5.12 -27.04 -6.73
CA THR A 2 4.26 -26.29 -5.81
C THR A 2 5.15 -25.28 -5.11
N MET A 3 5.11 -24.03 -5.50
CA MET A 3 5.86 -22.97 -4.85
C MET A 3 4.97 -22.31 -3.80
N SER A 4 5.47 -22.20 -2.57
CA SER A 4 4.87 -21.37 -1.53
C SER A 4 5.50 -19.98 -1.51
N VAL A 5 4.87 -19.01 -0.85
CA VAL A 5 5.48 -17.67 -0.69
C VAL A 5 6.78 -17.74 0.14
N ALA A 6 6.93 -18.76 1.01
CA ALA A 6 8.18 -19.00 1.73
C ALA A 6 9.36 -19.27 0.80
N ASP A 7 9.11 -19.90 -0.36
CA ASP A 7 10.14 -20.26 -1.34
C ASP A 7 10.80 -19.04 -2.00
N VAL A 8 10.17 -17.85 -1.91
CA VAL A 8 10.77 -16.59 -2.38
C VAL A 8 12.10 -16.33 -1.66
N LEU A 9 12.14 -16.51 -0.35
CA LEU A 9 13.37 -16.36 0.43
C LEU A 9 14.27 -17.60 0.33
N ALA A 10 13.68 -18.80 0.42
CA ALA A 10 14.40 -20.07 0.38
C ALA A 10 15.23 -20.22 -0.91
N ASP A 11 14.61 -20.01 -2.08
CA ASP A 11 15.28 -20.10 -3.39
C ASP A 11 16.42 -19.08 -3.53
N THR A 12 16.20 -17.86 -3.03
CA THR A 12 17.24 -16.83 -3.12
C THR A 12 18.36 -17.08 -2.13
N ALA A 13 18.08 -17.55 -0.92
CA ALA A 13 19.07 -17.99 0.04
C ALA A 13 19.95 -19.14 -0.51
N ALA A 14 19.34 -20.08 -1.23
CA ALA A 14 20.08 -21.16 -1.88
C ALA A 14 21.00 -20.67 -3.03
N ARG A 15 20.57 -19.66 -3.77
CA ARG A 15 21.35 -19.12 -4.92
C ARG A 15 22.41 -18.08 -4.49
N ARG A 16 22.15 -17.31 -3.43
CA ARG A 16 22.96 -16.16 -3.00
C ARG A 16 23.07 -16.09 -1.46
N PRO A 17 23.56 -17.16 -0.79
CA PRO A 17 23.51 -17.24 0.69
C PRO A 17 24.24 -16.09 1.37
N ASP A 18 25.37 -15.65 0.82
CA ASP A 18 26.24 -14.64 1.42
C ASP A 18 25.90 -13.20 1.00
N HIS A 19 24.94 -13.02 0.06
CA HIS A 19 24.56 -11.69 -0.36
C HIS A 19 23.68 -11.02 0.70
N SER A 20 23.93 -9.73 0.95
CA SER A 20 23.17 -8.92 1.89
C SER A 20 21.72 -8.75 1.40
N ALA A 21 20.78 -9.36 2.08
CA ALA A 21 19.36 -9.22 1.77
C ALA A 21 18.75 -7.97 2.44
N VAL A 22 19.14 -7.72 3.69
CA VAL A 22 18.72 -6.58 4.48
C VAL A 22 19.93 -5.85 5.03
N ILE A 23 19.89 -4.53 4.96
CA ILE A 23 20.80 -3.61 5.64
C ILE A 23 19.96 -2.78 6.59
N TYR A 24 20.29 -2.80 7.87
CA TYR A 24 19.57 -2.05 8.89
C TYR A 24 20.57 -1.45 9.87
N GLU A 25 20.50 -0.13 10.05
CA GLU A 25 21.53 0.63 10.74
C GLU A 25 22.91 0.35 10.10
N SER A 26 23.87 -0.20 10.83
CA SER A 26 25.20 -0.56 10.32
C SER A 26 25.38 -2.06 10.08
N GLU A 27 24.33 -2.87 10.27
CA GLU A 27 24.39 -4.32 10.18
C GLU A 27 23.88 -4.84 8.84
N HIS A 28 24.50 -5.94 8.38
CA HIS A 28 24.16 -6.60 7.13
C HIS A 28 23.66 -8.02 7.41
N PHE A 29 22.43 -8.30 7.02
CA PHE A 29 21.78 -9.59 7.17
C PHE A 29 21.71 -10.30 5.82
N THR A 30 22.42 -11.42 5.68
CA THR A 30 22.47 -12.15 4.42
C THR A 30 21.19 -12.96 4.15
N TYR A 31 20.98 -13.35 2.89
CA TYR A 31 19.85 -14.24 2.54
C TYR A 31 19.92 -15.57 3.27
N GLY A 32 21.13 -16.16 3.41
CA GLY A 32 21.34 -17.39 4.17
C GLY A 32 20.97 -17.23 5.63
N TRP A 33 21.38 -16.13 6.27
CA TRP A 33 21.04 -15.84 7.65
C TRP A 33 19.53 -15.67 7.83
N LEU A 34 18.89 -14.85 6.99
CA LEU A 34 17.43 -14.62 7.09
C LEU A 34 16.65 -15.93 6.96
N TRP A 35 17.01 -16.79 6.00
CA TRP A 35 16.32 -18.06 5.80
C TRP A 35 16.56 -19.03 6.96
N GLU A 36 17.77 -19.11 7.48
CA GLU A 36 18.05 -19.95 8.65
C GLU A 36 17.26 -19.49 9.87
N GLN A 37 17.23 -18.17 10.16
CA GLN A 37 16.43 -17.64 11.26
C GLN A 37 14.94 -17.90 11.04
N ALA A 38 14.41 -17.70 9.85
CA ALA A 38 13.01 -18.00 9.55
C ALA A 38 12.66 -19.48 9.82
N ARG A 39 13.53 -20.42 9.47
CA ARG A 39 13.33 -21.84 9.75
C ARG A 39 13.39 -22.17 11.26
N ARG A 40 14.27 -21.50 12.01
CA ARG A 40 14.32 -21.61 13.48
C ARG A 40 13.05 -21.06 14.12
N TYR A 41 12.55 -19.91 13.64
CA TYR A 41 11.28 -19.35 14.12
C TYR A 41 10.10 -20.26 13.78
N ALA A 42 10.08 -20.85 12.59
CA ALA A 42 9.08 -21.85 12.24
C ALA A 42 9.08 -23.06 13.20
N SER A 43 10.28 -23.52 13.63
CA SER A 43 10.43 -24.58 14.63
C SER A 43 9.80 -24.18 15.97
N VAL A 44 10.12 -22.97 16.46
CA VAL A 44 9.57 -22.44 17.71
C VAL A 44 8.06 -22.25 17.63
N LEU A 45 7.55 -21.69 16.52
CA LEU A 45 6.10 -21.53 16.28
C LEU A 45 5.37 -22.89 16.35
N ARG A 46 5.90 -23.90 15.67
CA ARG A 46 5.33 -25.28 15.69
C ARG A 46 5.39 -25.90 17.07
N ALA A 47 6.48 -25.71 17.82
CA ALA A 47 6.62 -26.20 19.21
C ALA A 47 5.59 -25.53 20.14
N ASN A 48 5.17 -24.30 19.84
CA ASN A 48 4.11 -23.58 20.56
C ASN A 48 2.70 -23.82 20.00
N GLY A 49 2.53 -24.83 19.14
CA GLY A 49 1.23 -25.32 18.70
C GLY A 49 0.72 -24.74 17.38
N VAL A 50 1.50 -23.92 16.67
CA VAL A 50 1.13 -23.44 15.33
C VAL A 50 1.09 -24.62 14.35
N ARG A 51 0.00 -24.74 13.62
CA ARG A 51 -0.26 -25.78 12.61
C ARG A 51 -0.47 -25.17 11.24
N PRO A 52 -0.28 -25.94 10.16
CA PRO A 52 -0.61 -25.48 8.81
C PRO A 52 -2.04 -24.97 8.72
N GLY A 53 -2.22 -23.77 8.15
CA GLY A 53 -3.50 -23.08 8.03
C GLY A 53 -3.92 -22.23 9.24
N ASP A 54 -3.24 -22.33 10.39
CA ASP A 54 -3.49 -21.44 11.52
C ASP A 54 -3.17 -19.98 11.13
N ARG A 55 -3.94 -19.04 11.67
CA ARG A 55 -3.78 -17.61 11.42
C ARG A 55 -2.93 -17.00 12.52
N VAL A 56 -1.80 -16.42 12.10
CA VAL A 56 -0.81 -15.80 12.99
C VAL A 56 -0.80 -14.29 12.73
N ALA A 57 -1.31 -13.53 13.67
CA ALA A 57 -1.22 -12.07 13.61
C ALA A 57 0.21 -11.61 13.94
N MET A 58 0.67 -10.55 13.28
CA MET A 58 2.02 -10.03 13.39
C MET A 58 1.97 -8.52 13.61
N LEU A 59 2.21 -8.07 14.85
CA LEU A 59 2.33 -6.66 15.22
C LEU A 59 3.81 -6.33 15.42
N LEU A 60 4.49 -5.99 14.35
CA LEU A 60 5.94 -5.85 14.30
C LEU A 60 6.36 -4.52 13.69
N VAL A 61 7.47 -3.98 14.17
CA VAL A 61 8.16 -2.84 13.58
C VAL A 61 8.92 -3.31 12.32
N ASP A 62 9.07 -2.43 11.33
CA ASP A 62 9.81 -2.72 10.10
C ASP A 62 11.32 -2.74 10.36
N THR A 63 11.79 -3.84 10.94
CA THR A 63 13.18 -4.19 11.26
C THR A 63 13.52 -5.54 10.63
N PRO A 64 14.77 -6.02 10.64
CA PRO A 64 15.14 -7.34 10.13
C PRO A 64 14.33 -8.50 10.70
N GLN A 65 13.73 -8.32 11.87
CA GLN A 65 12.86 -9.32 12.48
C GLN A 65 11.53 -9.51 11.75
N PHE A 66 11.02 -8.46 11.07
CA PHE A 66 9.78 -8.59 10.31
C PHE A 66 9.87 -9.69 9.23
N PRO A 67 10.82 -9.67 8.29
CA PRO A 67 10.97 -10.76 7.31
C PRO A 67 11.25 -12.11 7.96
N VAL A 68 12.03 -12.18 9.05
CA VAL A 68 12.30 -13.44 9.77
C VAL A 68 10.99 -14.05 10.28
N VAL A 69 10.14 -13.29 10.99
CA VAL A 69 8.85 -13.77 11.49
C VAL A 69 7.92 -14.12 10.34
N TYR A 70 7.80 -13.24 9.34
CA TYR A 70 6.93 -13.44 8.19
C TYR A 70 7.22 -14.76 7.45
N PHE A 71 8.48 -14.97 7.10
CA PHE A 71 8.89 -16.21 6.43
C PHE A 71 8.85 -17.42 7.37
N GLY A 72 9.09 -17.23 8.68
CA GLY A 72 8.91 -18.28 9.68
C GLY A 72 7.47 -18.76 9.81
N VAL A 73 6.50 -17.85 9.82
CA VAL A 73 5.06 -18.16 9.80
C VAL A 73 4.69 -18.94 8.53
N LEU A 74 5.14 -18.46 7.36
CA LEU A 74 4.86 -19.13 6.08
C LEU A 74 5.56 -20.49 5.96
N ALA A 75 6.80 -20.61 6.44
CA ALA A 75 7.53 -21.88 6.44
C ALA A 75 6.89 -22.92 7.37
N ALA A 76 6.26 -22.49 8.46
CA ALA A 76 5.43 -23.33 9.32
C ALA A 76 4.10 -23.76 8.66
N GLY A 77 3.79 -23.23 7.47
CA GLY A 77 2.56 -23.48 6.72
C GLY A 77 1.36 -22.66 7.23
N ALA A 78 1.57 -21.69 8.09
CA ALA A 78 0.54 -20.84 8.66
C ALA A 78 0.23 -19.63 7.75
N VAL A 79 -0.86 -18.92 8.04
CA VAL A 79 -1.32 -17.73 7.34
C VAL A 79 -0.86 -16.49 8.10
N ALA A 80 -0.14 -15.60 7.44
CA ALA A 80 0.32 -14.37 8.05
C ALA A 80 -0.76 -13.27 8.02
N ILE A 81 -0.95 -12.56 9.14
CA ILE A 81 -1.85 -11.40 9.25
C ILE A 81 -1.04 -10.21 9.75
N PRO A 82 -0.39 -9.45 8.85
CA PRO A 82 0.41 -8.30 9.26
C PRO A 82 -0.49 -7.15 9.74
N LEU A 83 -0.19 -6.63 10.93
CA LEU A 83 -0.88 -5.51 11.57
C LEU A 83 -0.02 -4.25 11.46
N SER A 84 -0.66 -3.11 11.23
CA SER A 84 0.03 -1.83 11.24
C SER A 84 0.46 -1.44 12.66
N VAL A 85 1.70 -0.96 12.81
CA VAL A 85 2.17 -0.37 14.07
C VAL A 85 1.38 0.88 14.49
N MET A 86 0.59 1.44 13.58
CA MET A 86 -0.29 2.57 13.83
C MET A 86 -1.67 2.16 14.34
N SER A 87 -2.00 0.85 14.30
CA SER A 87 -3.31 0.37 14.73
C SER A 87 -3.57 0.66 16.21
N THR A 88 -4.79 1.09 16.51
CA THR A 88 -5.28 1.25 17.87
C THR A 88 -5.58 -0.10 18.51
N ALA A 89 -5.68 -0.15 19.83
CA ALA A 89 -6.05 -1.39 20.53
C ALA A 89 -7.38 -1.98 20.04
N SER A 90 -8.38 -1.13 19.77
CA SER A 90 -9.69 -1.56 19.23
C SER A 90 -9.60 -2.13 17.81
N GLU A 91 -8.70 -1.59 16.96
CA GLU A 91 -8.48 -2.15 15.62
C GLU A 91 -7.75 -3.49 15.70
N ILE A 92 -6.79 -3.63 16.61
CA ILE A 92 -6.10 -4.90 16.85
C ILE A 92 -7.11 -5.95 17.34
N ASP A 93 -7.92 -5.64 18.34
CA ASP A 93 -8.98 -6.51 18.86
C ASP A 93 -9.94 -6.96 17.75
N HIS A 94 -10.40 -6.00 16.93
CA HIS A 94 -11.26 -6.30 15.78
C HIS A 94 -10.59 -7.29 14.82
N VAL A 95 -9.33 -7.07 14.44
CA VAL A 95 -8.62 -7.96 13.50
C VAL A 95 -8.42 -9.35 14.08
N LEU A 96 -8.00 -9.44 15.35
CA LEU A 96 -7.77 -10.71 16.02
C LEU A 96 -9.08 -11.54 16.10
N THR A 97 -10.18 -10.88 16.41
CA THR A 97 -11.51 -11.50 16.49
C THR A 97 -12.03 -11.92 15.11
N ASP A 98 -12.05 -10.99 14.14
CA ASP A 98 -12.58 -11.23 12.78
C ASP A 98 -11.77 -12.29 12.02
N ALA A 99 -10.45 -12.29 12.25
CA ALA A 99 -9.57 -13.30 11.67
C ALA A 99 -9.63 -14.65 12.38
N ASP A 100 -10.29 -14.79 13.53
CA ASP A 100 -10.17 -15.95 14.40
C ASP A 100 -8.68 -16.33 14.57
N ALA A 101 -7.85 -15.33 14.87
CA ALA A 101 -6.42 -15.51 15.04
C ALA A 101 -6.14 -16.23 16.37
N ARG A 102 -5.38 -17.34 16.31
CA ARG A 102 -5.02 -18.13 17.49
C ARG A 102 -3.68 -17.75 18.08
N PHE A 103 -2.86 -17.04 17.31
CA PHE A 103 -1.50 -16.65 17.67
C PHE A 103 -1.28 -15.18 17.32
N LEU A 104 -0.55 -14.50 18.20
CA LEU A 104 -0.07 -13.14 17.97
C LEU A 104 1.43 -13.08 18.21
N VAL A 105 2.20 -12.71 17.21
CA VAL A 105 3.61 -12.35 17.36
C VAL A 105 3.70 -10.83 17.48
N CYS A 106 4.19 -10.35 18.62
CA CYS A 106 4.21 -8.93 18.94
C CYS A 106 5.63 -8.45 19.28
N ALA A 107 6.08 -7.34 18.68
CA ALA A 107 7.31 -6.71 19.12
C ALA A 107 7.17 -6.22 20.57
N ALA A 108 8.21 -6.40 21.37
CA ALA A 108 8.22 -6.02 22.80
C ALA A 108 7.80 -4.57 23.04
N SER A 109 8.20 -3.65 22.15
CA SER A 109 7.85 -2.23 22.20
C SER A 109 6.37 -1.92 21.96
N LEU A 110 5.58 -2.87 21.43
CA LEU A 110 4.17 -2.71 21.06
C LEU A 110 3.20 -3.48 21.96
N LEU A 111 3.71 -4.22 22.94
CA LEU A 111 2.92 -5.08 23.83
C LEU A 111 1.79 -4.36 24.56
N ALA A 112 2.01 -3.12 24.98
CA ALA A 112 0.99 -2.32 25.67
C ALA A 112 -0.32 -2.12 24.87
N ARG A 113 -0.28 -2.33 23.55
CA ARG A 113 -1.46 -2.19 22.67
C ARG A 113 -2.18 -3.51 22.39
N ALA A 114 -1.53 -4.63 22.60
CA ALA A 114 -2.00 -5.93 22.11
C ALA A 114 -2.19 -6.98 23.21
N SER A 115 -1.50 -6.85 24.36
CA SER A 115 -1.52 -7.86 25.42
C SER A 115 -2.91 -8.05 26.02
N GLU A 116 -3.67 -6.97 26.22
CA GLU A 116 -5.02 -7.05 26.77
C GLU A 116 -5.97 -7.81 25.83
N ALA A 117 -5.96 -7.48 24.53
CA ALA A 117 -6.77 -8.17 23.53
C ALA A 117 -6.38 -9.65 23.41
N ALA A 118 -5.08 -9.96 23.41
CA ALA A 118 -4.59 -11.34 23.37
C ALA A 118 -5.06 -12.16 24.57
N GLU A 119 -5.00 -11.59 25.78
CA GLU A 119 -5.46 -12.23 27.01
C GLU A 119 -6.97 -12.47 27.01
N GLN A 120 -7.76 -11.44 26.67
CA GLN A 120 -9.23 -11.53 26.62
C GLN A 120 -9.74 -12.56 25.61
N LEU A 121 -9.05 -12.71 24.48
CA LEU A 121 -9.40 -13.64 23.41
C LEU A 121 -8.76 -15.02 23.59
N GLY A 122 -7.92 -15.22 24.62
CA GLY A 122 -7.20 -16.48 24.85
C GLY A 122 -6.19 -16.83 23.74
N ILE A 123 -5.62 -15.81 23.10
CA ILE A 123 -4.65 -15.95 22.01
C ILE A 123 -3.25 -16.23 22.59
N VAL A 124 -2.53 -17.17 21.99
CA VAL A 124 -1.13 -17.44 22.36
C VAL A 124 -0.26 -16.26 21.93
N LEU A 125 0.25 -15.53 22.92
CA LEU A 125 1.13 -14.39 22.70
C LEU A 125 2.59 -14.86 22.65
N LEU A 126 3.26 -14.57 21.54
CA LEU A 126 4.69 -14.75 21.31
C LEU A 126 5.32 -13.37 21.13
N THR A 127 6.54 -13.17 21.57
CA THR A 127 7.19 -11.86 21.49
C THR A 127 8.43 -11.89 20.59
N VAL A 128 8.78 -10.74 20.07
CA VAL A 128 10.11 -10.45 19.51
C VAL A 128 10.77 -9.47 20.46
N GLY A 129 11.77 -9.98 21.20
CA GLY A 129 12.35 -9.34 22.38
C GLY A 129 11.59 -9.68 23.67
N PRO A 130 12.07 -9.15 24.83
CA PRO A 130 11.57 -9.51 26.16
C PRO A 130 10.07 -9.23 26.32
N GLY A 131 9.32 -10.22 26.81
CA GLY A 131 7.88 -10.14 27.05
C GLY A 131 7.49 -10.39 28.51
N PRO A 132 6.18 -10.32 28.83
CA PRO A 132 5.64 -10.67 30.13
C PRO A 132 5.98 -12.12 30.53
N ALA A 133 5.95 -12.41 31.83
CA ALA A 133 6.17 -13.77 32.34
C ALA A 133 5.15 -14.74 31.70
N GLY A 134 5.66 -15.87 31.19
CA GLY A 134 4.86 -16.89 30.53
C GLY A 134 4.72 -16.73 29.02
N THR A 135 5.24 -15.63 28.41
CA THR A 135 5.35 -15.52 26.95
C THR A 135 6.67 -16.12 26.46
N VAL A 136 6.69 -16.56 25.20
CA VAL A 136 7.89 -17.06 24.54
C VAL A 136 8.47 -15.94 23.68
N ASP A 137 9.71 -15.54 23.99
CA ASP A 137 10.50 -14.67 23.14
C ASP A 137 11.12 -15.50 22.01
N LEU A 138 10.68 -15.20 20.77
CA LEU A 138 11.10 -15.93 19.58
C LEU A 138 12.60 -15.80 19.30
N GLU A 139 13.21 -14.64 19.59
CA GLU A 139 14.64 -14.42 19.38
C GLU A 139 15.46 -15.33 20.30
N SER A 140 15.15 -15.34 21.58
CA SER A 140 15.84 -16.19 22.57
C SER A 140 15.58 -17.67 22.30
N ALA A 141 14.32 -18.05 22.04
CA ALA A 141 13.97 -19.45 21.80
C ALA A 141 14.57 -20.01 20.50
N ALA A 142 14.75 -19.17 19.48
CA ALA A 142 15.33 -19.58 18.21
C ALA A 142 16.84 -19.86 18.30
N GLN A 143 17.55 -19.31 19.30
CA GLN A 143 18.98 -19.57 19.48
C GLN A 143 19.26 -21.06 19.71
N ASP A 144 18.40 -21.73 20.50
CA ASP A 144 18.54 -23.14 20.85
C ASP A 144 17.73 -24.08 19.94
N ALA A 145 16.82 -23.52 19.10
CA ALA A 145 15.98 -24.32 18.24
C ALA A 145 16.72 -24.78 16.98
N ALA A 146 16.64 -26.07 16.66
CA ALA A 146 17.08 -26.54 15.34
C ALA A 146 16.11 -25.99 14.27
N PRO A 147 16.64 -25.51 13.12
CA PRO A 147 15.79 -25.09 12.01
C PRO A 147 14.98 -26.28 11.47
N ILE A 148 13.76 -26.02 10.98
CA ILE A 148 13.04 -27.06 10.20
C ILE A 148 13.83 -27.36 8.92
N ASP A 149 13.79 -28.60 8.45
CA ASP A 149 14.50 -29.01 7.24
C ASP A 149 13.94 -28.32 5.99
N ASP A 150 12.61 -28.41 5.80
CA ASP A 150 11.87 -27.84 4.67
C ASP A 150 10.64 -27.09 5.13
N SER A 151 10.21 -26.11 4.34
CA SER A 151 8.91 -25.46 4.51
C SER A 151 7.77 -26.48 4.39
N VAL A 152 6.71 -26.26 5.15
CA VAL A 152 5.48 -27.03 4.99
C VAL A 152 4.90 -26.80 3.60
N VAL A 153 4.67 -27.89 2.86
CA VAL A 153 4.07 -27.82 1.53
C VAL A 153 2.65 -27.27 1.62
N ARG A 154 2.36 -26.27 0.80
CA ARG A 154 1.03 -25.66 0.68
C ARG A 154 0.54 -25.72 -0.76
N GLU A 155 -0.77 -25.87 -0.93
CA GLU A 155 -1.36 -25.78 -2.25
C GLU A 155 -1.39 -24.33 -2.75
N PRO A 156 -1.21 -24.08 -4.06
CA PRO A 156 -1.14 -22.72 -4.60
C PRO A 156 -2.36 -21.84 -4.29
N ASP A 157 -3.53 -22.44 -4.18
CA ASP A 157 -4.80 -21.74 -3.94
C ASP A 157 -5.15 -21.62 -2.44
N GLU A 158 -4.28 -22.12 -1.55
CA GLU A 158 -4.42 -21.86 -0.12
C GLU A 158 -3.98 -20.43 0.23
N VAL A 159 -4.65 -19.86 1.23
CA VAL A 159 -4.37 -18.49 1.69
C VAL A 159 -2.99 -18.44 2.35
N ALA A 160 -2.16 -17.51 1.90
CA ALA A 160 -0.85 -17.22 2.48
C ALA A 160 -0.87 -16.02 3.42
N VAL A 161 -1.61 -14.97 3.05
CA VAL A 161 -1.65 -13.71 3.79
C VAL A 161 -3.08 -13.18 3.81
N VAL A 162 -3.48 -12.58 4.94
CA VAL A 162 -4.70 -11.78 5.03
C VAL A 162 -4.32 -10.35 5.41
N PHE A 163 -4.56 -9.42 4.48
CA PHE A 163 -4.37 -7.99 4.75
C PHE A 163 -5.70 -7.35 5.15
N TYR A 164 -5.69 -6.58 6.23
CA TYR A 164 -6.85 -5.80 6.63
C TYR A 164 -6.82 -4.41 5.98
N THR A 165 -7.87 -4.09 5.24
CA THR A 165 -8.04 -2.79 4.58
C THR A 165 -9.20 -2.03 5.19
N SER A 166 -9.03 -0.70 5.33
CA SER A 166 -10.13 0.18 5.74
C SER A 166 -11.19 0.22 4.64
N GLY A 167 -12.19 -0.64 4.77
CA GLY A 167 -13.31 -0.71 3.83
C GLY A 167 -14.18 0.56 3.84
N THR A 168 -15.05 0.66 2.84
CA THR A 168 -16.01 1.77 2.69
C THR A 168 -17.07 1.79 3.79
N THR A 169 -17.25 0.70 4.52
CA THR A 169 -18.33 0.47 5.50
C THR A 169 -17.93 0.71 6.95
N GLY A 170 -16.73 1.17 7.22
CA GLY A 170 -16.27 1.58 8.55
C GLY A 170 -15.32 0.61 9.26
N LYS A 171 -15.59 -0.70 9.29
CA LYS A 171 -14.69 -1.69 9.88
C LYS A 171 -13.74 -2.29 8.83
N PRO A 172 -12.45 -2.51 9.17
CA PRO A 172 -11.51 -3.16 8.28
C PRO A 172 -11.99 -4.55 7.85
N LYS A 173 -11.69 -4.94 6.61
CA LYS A 173 -12.01 -6.25 6.02
C LYS A 173 -10.74 -7.01 5.71
N GLY A 174 -10.70 -8.30 5.99
CA GLY A 174 -9.57 -9.18 5.68
C GLY A 174 -9.58 -9.61 4.21
N VAL A 175 -8.63 -9.14 3.42
CA VAL A 175 -8.40 -9.53 2.02
C VAL A 175 -7.56 -10.79 2.00
N MET A 176 -8.10 -11.90 1.50
CA MET A 176 -7.41 -13.18 1.42
C MET A 176 -6.58 -13.28 0.13
N LEU A 177 -5.26 -13.32 0.27
CA LEU A 177 -4.35 -13.57 -0.84
C LEU A 177 -3.75 -14.97 -0.74
N THR A 178 -3.91 -15.75 -1.80
CA THR A 178 -3.34 -17.09 -1.90
C THR A 178 -1.85 -17.06 -2.25
N HIS A 179 -1.17 -18.19 -2.08
CA HIS A 179 0.20 -18.35 -2.55
C HIS A 179 0.29 -18.03 -4.05
N ARG A 180 -0.65 -18.51 -4.86
CA ARG A 180 -0.74 -18.23 -6.31
C ARG A 180 -0.88 -16.74 -6.61
N ASN A 181 -1.77 -16.02 -5.91
CA ASN A 181 -1.99 -14.59 -6.16
C ASN A 181 -0.70 -13.79 -5.97
N ILE A 182 -0.03 -14.03 -4.85
CA ILE A 182 1.19 -13.32 -4.48
C ILE A 182 2.35 -13.68 -5.42
N LEU A 183 2.61 -14.98 -5.60
CA LEU A 183 3.73 -15.45 -6.42
C LEU A 183 3.58 -15.03 -7.88
N TYR A 184 2.35 -15.10 -8.43
CA TYR A 184 2.09 -14.62 -9.78
C TYR A 184 2.52 -13.16 -9.93
N ASN A 185 2.10 -12.32 -8.98
CA ASN A 185 2.45 -10.91 -8.99
C ASN A 185 3.98 -10.70 -8.87
N VAL A 186 4.61 -11.31 -7.86
CA VAL A 186 6.04 -11.22 -7.61
C VAL A 186 6.86 -11.58 -8.85
N GLU A 187 6.56 -12.71 -9.50
CA GLU A 187 7.28 -13.16 -10.71
C GLU A 187 7.10 -12.18 -11.88
N ARG A 188 5.91 -11.60 -12.04
CA ARG A 188 5.67 -10.60 -13.10
C ARG A 188 6.39 -9.30 -12.81
N MET A 189 6.37 -8.83 -11.56
CA MET A 189 6.99 -7.58 -11.16
C MET A 189 8.53 -7.63 -11.25
N VAL A 190 9.15 -8.78 -10.97
CA VAL A 190 10.59 -8.96 -11.18
C VAL A 190 10.96 -8.82 -12.67
N ALA A 191 10.19 -9.46 -13.56
CA ALA A 191 10.46 -9.41 -15.00
C ALA A 191 10.14 -8.04 -15.61
N THR A 192 8.95 -7.54 -15.34
CA THR A 192 8.42 -6.24 -15.72
C THR A 192 7.23 -5.91 -14.79
N PRO A 193 7.06 -4.70 -14.26
CA PRO A 193 7.72 -3.45 -14.64
C PRO A 193 9.01 -3.10 -13.88
N TYR A 194 9.34 -3.78 -12.76
CA TYR A 194 10.45 -3.30 -11.93
C TYR A 194 11.81 -3.58 -12.52
N MET A 195 11.95 -4.68 -13.27
CA MET A 195 13.19 -5.06 -13.91
C MET A 195 14.39 -4.95 -12.94
N PHE A 196 14.21 -5.50 -11.73
CA PHE A 196 15.24 -5.48 -10.71
C PHE A 196 16.49 -6.23 -11.22
N ARG A 197 17.64 -5.60 -11.02
CA ARG A 197 18.95 -6.21 -11.22
C ARG A 197 19.44 -6.72 -9.89
N SER A 198 20.19 -7.79 -9.91
CA SER A 198 20.70 -8.43 -8.69
C SER A 198 21.67 -7.59 -7.86
N ASP A 199 22.16 -6.47 -8.41
CA ASP A 199 23.00 -5.47 -7.76
C ASP A 199 22.22 -4.21 -7.33
N ASP A 200 20.91 -4.18 -7.55
CA ASP A 200 20.08 -3.08 -7.05
C ASP A 200 20.06 -3.02 -5.52
N VAL A 201 19.98 -1.82 -5.01
CA VAL A 201 19.76 -1.51 -3.60
C VAL A 201 18.49 -0.67 -3.47
N LEU A 202 17.50 -1.20 -2.79
CA LEU A 202 16.20 -0.56 -2.55
C LEU A 202 16.17 0.08 -1.17
N LEU A 203 15.75 1.34 -1.05
CA LEU A 203 15.35 1.88 0.25
C LEU A 203 13.95 1.36 0.61
N GLY A 204 13.86 0.52 1.63
CA GLY A 204 12.64 -0.09 2.16
C GLY A 204 12.05 0.76 3.29
N CYS A 205 11.27 1.77 2.94
CA CYS A 205 10.60 2.67 3.89
C CYS A 205 9.06 2.59 3.82
N LEU A 206 8.52 1.79 2.91
CA LEU A 206 7.09 1.49 2.86
C LEU A 206 6.75 0.45 3.94
N PRO A 207 5.65 0.64 4.70
CA PRO A 207 5.28 -0.29 5.75
C PRO A 207 5.11 -1.72 5.23
N LEU A 208 5.79 -2.68 5.86
CA LEU A 208 5.70 -4.10 5.51
C LEU A 208 4.37 -4.73 5.94
N SER A 209 3.62 -4.06 6.79
CA SER A 209 2.23 -4.42 7.10
C SER A 209 1.25 -4.12 5.97
N HIS A 210 1.69 -3.43 4.91
CA HIS A 210 0.90 -3.12 3.72
C HIS A 210 1.46 -3.82 2.48
N GLY A 211 0.56 -4.25 1.60
CA GLY A 211 0.93 -5.02 0.41
C GLY A 211 1.95 -4.32 -0.50
N PHE A 212 1.94 -2.98 -0.63
CA PHE A 212 2.92 -2.27 -1.46
C PHE A 212 4.34 -2.45 -0.90
N GLY A 213 4.55 -2.24 0.39
CA GLY A 213 5.85 -2.50 1.03
C GLY A 213 6.22 -3.98 1.03
N GLN A 214 5.27 -4.85 1.39
CA GLN A 214 5.52 -6.27 1.55
C GLN A 214 5.67 -7.01 0.20
N ILE A 215 4.66 -6.90 -0.70
CA ILE A 215 4.64 -7.67 -1.95
C ILE A 215 5.54 -7.01 -3.00
N CYS A 216 5.34 -5.71 -3.27
CA CYS A 216 6.05 -5.01 -4.32
C CYS A 216 7.50 -4.65 -3.92
N GLY A 217 7.72 -4.32 -2.64
CA GLY A 217 9.06 -4.04 -2.11
C GLY A 217 9.80 -5.31 -1.71
N MET A 218 9.45 -5.89 -0.56
CA MET A 218 10.19 -6.98 0.08
C MET A 218 10.17 -8.28 -0.75
N LEU A 219 8.99 -8.82 -1.06
CA LEU A 219 8.92 -10.12 -1.75
C LEU A 219 9.50 -10.05 -3.16
N THR A 220 9.16 -9.01 -3.92
CA THR A 220 9.70 -8.83 -5.28
C THR A 220 11.21 -8.57 -5.25
N GLY A 221 11.67 -7.75 -4.31
CA GLY A 221 13.11 -7.50 -4.11
C GLY A 221 13.87 -8.76 -3.72
N PHE A 222 13.35 -9.53 -2.76
CA PHE A 222 14.00 -10.79 -2.34
C PHE A 222 14.00 -11.84 -3.45
N ARG A 223 12.93 -11.94 -4.23
CA ARG A 223 12.88 -12.84 -5.39
C ARG A 223 13.92 -12.50 -6.44
N ALA A 224 14.16 -11.20 -6.66
CA ALA A 224 15.22 -10.70 -7.56
C ALA A 224 16.62 -10.84 -6.97
N GLY A 225 16.75 -11.00 -5.65
CA GLY A 225 18.04 -11.12 -4.96
C GLY A 225 18.75 -9.78 -4.73
N ILE A 226 18.01 -8.68 -4.59
CA ILE A 226 18.56 -7.34 -4.31
C ILE A 226 18.84 -7.13 -2.83
N SER A 227 19.51 -6.04 -2.48
CA SER A 227 19.63 -5.59 -1.08
C SER A 227 18.52 -4.58 -0.76
N MET A 228 17.95 -4.68 0.44
CA MET A 228 16.99 -3.70 0.97
C MET A 228 17.58 -2.99 2.19
N VAL A 229 17.74 -1.68 2.11
CA VAL A 229 18.05 -0.82 3.26
C VAL A 229 16.75 -0.54 3.97
N MET A 230 16.58 -1.05 5.18
CA MET A 230 15.34 -0.89 5.93
C MET A 230 15.33 0.40 6.75
N MET A 231 14.16 1.01 6.81
CA MET A 231 13.88 2.19 7.64
C MET A 231 12.56 1.96 8.38
N SER A 232 12.61 1.94 9.71
CA SER A 232 11.43 1.62 10.54
C SER A 232 10.33 2.69 10.49
N ARG A 233 10.71 3.94 10.23
CA ARG A 233 9.79 5.08 10.11
C ARG A 233 10.33 6.07 9.10
N PHE A 234 9.52 6.44 8.12
CA PHE A 234 9.93 7.41 7.10
C PHE A 234 10.26 8.78 7.69
N SER A 235 11.45 9.25 7.39
CA SER A 235 11.93 10.61 7.58
C SER A 235 12.66 11.02 6.29
N ALA A 236 12.25 12.12 5.66
CA ALA A 236 12.80 12.51 4.37
C ALA A 236 14.32 12.77 4.43
N ARG A 237 14.80 13.44 5.50
CA ARG A 237 16.23 13.71 5.71
C ARG A 237 17.02 12.42 5.88
N GLU A 238 16.55 11.52 6.72
CA GLU A 238 17.20 10.24 6.97
C GLU A 238 17.17 9.35 5.72
N ALA A 239 16.05 9.36 4.97
CA ALA A 239 15.93 8.61 3.72
C ALA A 239 16.98 9.07 2.69
N LEU A 240 17.19 10.39 2.53
CA LEU A 240 18.22 10.92 1.64
C LEU A 240 19.64 10.52 2.10
N ALA A 241 19.89 10.56 3.41
CA ALA A 241 21.17 10.13 3.99
C ALA A 241 21.43 8.65 3.74
N LEU A 242 20.47 7.76 4.07
CA LEU A 242 20.59 6.31 3.86
C LEU A 242 20.72 5.95 2.38
N MET A 243 19.97 6.59 1.50
CA MET A 243 20.09 6.38 0.05
C MET A 243 21.50 6.76 -0.47
N THR A 244 22.08 7.80 0.08
CA THR A 244 23.43 8.25 -0.27
C THR A 244 24.50 7.30 0.28
N GLU A 245 24.41 6.96 1.58
CA GLU A 245 25.35 6.11 2.30
C GLU A 245 25.43 4.71 1.67
N HIS A 246 24.27 4.09 1.45
CA HIS A 246 24.18 2.71 0.92
C HIS A 246 24.08 2.66 -0.60
N ARG A 247 24.24 3.80 -1.30
CA ARG A 247 24.19 3.91 -2.76
C ARG A 247 22.93 3.23 -3.34
N CYS A 248 21.78 3.53 -2.77
CA CYS A 248 20.52 3.01 -3.26
C CYS A 248 20.33 3.36 -4.74
N THR A 249 19.93 2.37 -5.54
CA THR A 249 19.64 2.54 -6.97
C THR A 249 18.16 2.73 -7.24
N VAL A 250 17.30 2.26 -6.31
CA VAL A 250 15.85 2.26 -6.45
C VAL A 250 15.20 2.86 -5.20
N PHE A 251 14.20 3.70 -5.43
CA PHE A 251 13.28 4.16 -4.39
C PHE A 251 11.84 3.87 -4.79
N MET A 252 11.07 3.31 -3.85
CA MET A 252 9.63 3.08 -3.99
C MET A 252 8.91 3.85 -2.89
N GLY A 253 7.96 4.72 -3.28
CA GLY A 253 7.27 5.55 -2.32
C GLY A 253 5.85 5.92 -2.73
N VAL A 254 5.15 6.56 -1.81
CA VAL A 254 3.88 7.24 -2.06
C VAL A 254 4.11 8.73 -2.30
N PRO A 255 3.18 9.45 -2.97
CA PRO A 255 3.40 10.87 -3.33
C PRO A 255 3.82 11.77 -2.17
N THR A 256 3.29 11.57 -0.97
CA THR A 256 3.66 12.36 0.22
C THR A 256 5.13 12.18 0.63
N MET A 257 5.70 11.01 0.42
CA MET A 257 7.13 10.76 0.66
C MET A 257 7.99 11.57 -0.33
N TYR A 258 7.61 11.61 -1.60
CA TYR A 258 8.31 12.42 -2.60
C TYR A 258 8.25 13.91 -2.31
N VAL A 259 7.09 14.42 -1.89
CA VAL A 259 6.96 15.83 -1.45
C VAL A 259 7.91 16.12 -0.28
N GLY A 260 8.00 15.19 0.68
CA GLY A 260 8.94 15.30 1.80
C GLY A 260 10.41 15.33 1.34
N LEU A 261 10.80 14.41 0.41
CA LEU A 261 12.16 14.35 -0.12
C LEU A 261 12.54 15.64 -0.86
N LEU A 262 11.64 16.14 -1.75
CA LEU A 262 11.85 17.41 -2.47
C LEU A 262 11.99 18.59 -1.51
N GLY A 263 11.18 18.63 -0.45
CA GLY A 263 11.28 19.64 0.60
C GLY A 263 12.59 19.60 1.35
N ALA A 264 13.11 18.42 1.69
CA ALA A 264 14.40 18.26 2.36
C ALA A 264 15.57 18.68 1.45
N VAL A 265 15.54 18.32 0.16
CA VAL A 265 16.53 18.77 -0.83
C VAL A 265 16.53 20.30 -0.96
N ALA A 266 15.35 20.93 -0.99
CA ALA A 266 15.23 22.39 -1.04
C ALA A 266 15.81 23.08 0.23
N GLN A 267 15.91 22.35 1.35
CA GLN A 267 16.57 22.79 2.59
C GLN A 267 18.08 22.50 2.64
N GLY A 268 18.65 21.94 1.56
CA GLY A 268 20.09 21.74 1.41
C GLY A 268 20.56 20.30 1.65
N GLU A 269 19.66 19.32 1.79
CA GLU A 269 20.06 17.92 1.88
C GLU A 269 20.63 17.42 0.55
N GLN A 270 21.56 16.48 0.63
CA GLN A 270 22.23 15.92 -0.54
C GLN A 270 21.26 15.05 -1.37
N VAL A 271 21.30 15.22 -2.70
CA VAL A 271 20.53 14.41 -3.63
C VAL A 271 21.25 13.07 -3.88
N PRO A 272 20.66 11.92 -3.55
CA PRO A 272 21.22 10.62 -3.86
C PRO A 272 21.16 10.32 -5.36
N ARG A 273 22.06 9.50 -5.85
CA ARG A 273 22.02 9.02 -7.23
C ARG A 273 21.12 7.80 -7.33
N LEU A 274 19.93 7.98 -7.87
CA LEU A 274 18.98 6.89 -8.13
C LEU A 274 18.99 6.54 -9.63
N ASP A 275 18.80 5.26 -9.95
CA ASP A 275 18.62 4.81 -11.34
C ASP A 275 17.16 4.96 -11.78
N ARG A 276 16.22 4.77 -10.84
CA ARG A 276 14.77 4.89 -11.07
C ARG A 276 13.97 4.96 -9.79
N VAL A 277 12.77 5.51 -9.88
CA VAL A 277 11.82 5.56 -8.77
C VAL A 277 10.44 5.08 -9.19
N TYR A 278 9.68 4.53 -8.24
CA TYR A 278 8.32 4.03 -8.44
C TYR A 278 7.37 4.72 -7.47
N SER A 279 6.28 5.26 -7.99
CA SER A 279 5.21 5.86 -7.20
C SER A 279 3.93 5.03 -7.31
N GLY A 280 3.29 4.76 -6.19
CA GLY A 280 2.04 4.01 -6.13
C GLY A 280 1.20 4.36 -4.90
N GLY A 281 0.07 3.66 -4.74
CA GLY A 281 -0.83 3.83 -3.60
C GLY A 281 -1.78 5.02 -3.71
N SER A 282 -1.39 6.12 -4.32
CA SER A 282 -2.25 7.25 -4.67
C SER A 282 -1.72 7.97 -5.91
N ALA A 283 -2.51 8.86 -6.49
CA ALA A 283 -2.13 9.61 -7.67
C ALA A 283 -0.93 10.54 -7.40
N LEU A 284 0.04 10.54 -8.28
CA LEU A 284 1.17 11.46 -8.24
C LEU A 284 0.80 12.73 -9.04
N PRO A 285 0.77 13.93 -8.41
CA PRO A 285 0.51 15.16 -9.13
C PRO A 285 1.57 15.41 -10.22
N GLY A 286 1.15 15.86 -11.42
CA GLY A 286 2.05 16.05 -12.56
C GLY A 286 3.24 16.96 -12.24
N LYS A 287 3.01 18.05 -11.49
CA LYS A 287 4.10 18.92 -11.03
C LYS A 287 5.10 18.17 -10.13
N THR A 288 4.62 17.39 -9.17
CA THR A 288 5.50 16.60 -8.28
C THR A 288 6.33 15.60 -9.10
N LEU A 289 5.74 14.97 -10.11
CA LEU A 289 6.46 14.07 -11.02
C LEU A 289 7.58 14.78 -11.77
N GLU A 290 7.30 15.98 -12.30
CA GLU A 290 8.31 16.80 -13.00
C GLU A 290 9.42 17.25 -12.06
N ASP A 291 9.09 17.67 -10.84
CA ASP A 291 10.05 18.06 -9.82
C ASP A 291 10.97 16.88 -9.42
N ILE A 292 10.40 15.67 -9.23
CA ILE A 292 11.18 14.45 -8.97
C ILE A 292 12.17 14.17 -10.10
N ARG A 293 11.71 14.22 -11.36
CA ARG A 293 12.57 14.00 -12.54
C ARG A 293 13.70 15.03 -12.62
N SER A 294 13.39 16.28 -12.34
CA SER A 294 14.36 17.38 -12.37
C SER A 294 15.41 17.24 -11.26
N VAL A 295 14.99 16.91 -10.04
CA VAL A 295 15.86 16.86 -8.86
C VAL A 295 16.71 15.59 -8.84
N PHE A 296 16.10 14.43 -9.05
CA PHE A 296 16.82 13.14 -8.96
C PHE A 296 17.44 12.69 -10.30
N GLY A 297 17.08 13.31 -11.42
CA GLY A 297 17.65 13.01 -12.73
C GLY A 297 17.35 11.59 -13.24
N CYS A 298 16.32 10.93 -12.73
CA CYS A 298 15.99 9.55 -13.05
C CYS A 298 14.54 9.38 -13.54
N PRO A 299 14.22 8.26 -14.22
CA PRO A 299 12.84 7.92 -14.59
C PRO A 299 11.95 7.76 -13.37
N VAL A 300 10.71 8.25 -13.50
CA VAL A 300 9.62 8.05 -12.53
C VAL A 300 8.57 7.17 -13.17
N TYR A 301 8.25 6.07 -12.52
CA TYR A 301 7.23 5.12 -12.95
C TYR A 301 6.06 5.12 -11.98
N GLU A 302 4.86 5.39 -12.50
CA GLU A 302 3.64 5.27 -11.72
C GLU A 302 3.02 3.90 -11.90
N GLY A 303 2.41 3.40 -10.82
CA GLY A 303 1.64 2.18 -10.82
C GLY A 303 0.29 2.30 -10.13
N TYR A 304 -0.64 1.49 -10.58
CA TYR A 304 -1.97 1.33 -10.01
C TYR A 304 -2.18 -0.12 -9.56
N GLY A 305 -2.77 -0.25 -8.40
CA GLY A 305 -3.16 -1.51 -7.79
C GLY A 305 -3.76 -1.30 -6.42
N MET A 306 -4.25 -2.37 -5.86
CA MET A 306 -4.85 -2.41 -4.53
C MET A 306 -4.59 -3.77 -3.89
N THR A 307 -4.85 -3.87 -2.60
CA THR A 307 -4.61 -5.12 -1.86
C THR A 307 -5.31 -6.31 -2.51
N GLU A 308 -6.54 -6.10 -2.97
CA GLU A 308 -7.39 -7.10 -3.63
C GLU A 308 -6.85 -7.61 -4.98
N THR A 309 -5.84 -6.93 -5.54
CA THR A 309 -5.14 -7.34 -6.78
C THR A 309 -3.67 -7.66 -6.52
N SER A 310 -3.32 -8.08 -5.31
CA SER A 310 -1.93 -8.28 -4.88
C SER A 310 -1.04 -7.06 -5.17
N CYS A 311 -1.62 -5.86 -5.08
CA CYS A 311 -0.99 -4.54 -5.19
C CYS A 311 -0.57 -4.09 -6.60
N SER A 312 -0.81 -4.87 -7.66
CA SER A 312 -0.38 -4.47 -9.01
C SER A 312 -1.42 -4.81 -10.07
N VAL A 313 -1.81 -3.81 -10.87
CA VAL A 313 -2.72 -3.93 -12.02
C VAL A 313 -2.10 -3.37 -13.28
N ALA A 314 -1.60 -2.13 -13.22
CA ALA A 314 -1.01 -1.42 -14.36
C ALA A 314 0.17 -0.56 -13.92
N TYR A 315 1.17 -0.43 -14.79
CA TYR A 315 2.38 0.34 -14.52
C TYR A 315 2.94 1.01 -15.78
N HIS A 316 3.61 2.15 -15.58
CA HIS A 316 4.67 2.59 -16.47
C HIS A 316 5.95 1.79 -16.16
N TYR A 317 6.74 1.42 -17.18
CA TYR A 317 8.01 0.73 -17.00
C TYR A 317 8.94 0.94 -18.21
N PRO A 318 10.23 0.62 -18.11
CA PRO A 318 11.16 0.70 -19.24
C PRO A 318 10.62 -0.03 -20.48
N GLY A 319 10.61 0.64 -21.63
CA GLY A 319 10.06 0.13 -22.89
C GLY A 319 8.60 0.50 -23.16
N VAL A 320 7.88 1.08 -22.19
CA VAL A 320 6.57 1.68 -22.38
C VAL A 320 6.70 3.20 -22.43
N THR A 321 6.15 3.82 -23.45
CA THR A 321 6.18 5.30 -23.58
C THR A 321 5.43 5.93 -22.41
N PHE A 322 6.09 6.85 -21.70
CA PHE A 322 5.43 7.56 -20.63
C PHE A 322 4.30 8.46 -21.17
N ARG A 323 3.12 8.35 -20.55
CA ARG A 323 1.96 9.21 -20.82
C ARG A 323 1.46 9.84 -19.53
N SER A 324 1.57 11.16 -19.45
CA SER A 324 1.05 11.91 -18.31
C SER A 324 -0.46 11.70 -18.14
N GLY A 325 -0.93 11.63 -16.87
CA GLY A 325 -2.33 11.38 -16.54
C GLY A 325 -2.78 9.93 -16.71
N THR A 326 -1.83 9.00 -16.97
CA THR A 326 -2.10 7.55 -16.96
C THR A 326 -1.24 6.85 -15.91
N VAL A 327 -1.60 5.63 -15.56
CA VAL A 327 -0.82 4.73 -14.69
C VAL A 327 -0.12 3.63 -15.51
N GLY A 328 0.09 3.88 -16.80
CA GLY A 328 0.72 2.92 -17.71
C GLY A 328 -0.27 1.90 -18.26
N VAL A 329 0.24 0.71 -18.56
CA VAL A 329 -0.51 -0.40 -19.18
C VAL A 329 -0.66 -1.56 -18.21
N PRO A 330 -1.68 -2.43 -18.38
CA PRO A 330 -1.85 -3.62 -17.55
C PRO A 330 -0.60 -4.49 -17.53
N ILE A 331 -0.26 -5.04 -16.36
CA ILE A 331 0.85 -6.00 -16.24
C ILE A 331 0.49 -7.29 -16.97
N THR A 332 1.52 -8.00 -17.43
CA THR A 332 1.34 -9.24 -18.21
C THR A 332 0.44 -10.23 -17.49
N GLY A 333 -0.62 -10.70 -18.18
CA GLY A 333 -1.57 -11.68 -17.69
C GLY A 333 -2.66 -11.16 -16.78
N VAL A 334 -2.70 -9.84 -16.57
CA VAL A 334 -3.84 -9.14 -15.96
C VAL A 334 -4.65 -8.47 -17.07
N THR A 335 -5.95 -8.71 -17.08
CA THR A 335 -6.89 -8.06 -17.98
C THR A 335 -7.61 -6.94 -17.22
N VAL A 336 -7.60 -5.74 -17.81
CA VAL A 336 -8.35 -4.59 -17.31
C VAL A 336 -9.49 -4.30 -18.27
N GLY A 337 -10.68 -4.10 -17.74
CA GLY A 337 -11.84 -3.62 -18.47
C GLY A 337 -12.40 -2.35 -17.82
N ILE A 338 -13.24 -1.66 -18.55
CA ILE A 338 -14.03 -0.54 -18.03
C ILE A 338 -15.49 -0.96 -18.12
N ALA A 339 -16.17 -1.06 -16.98
CA ALA A 339 -17.56 -1.50 -16.93
C ALA A 339 -18.50 -0.34 -16.61
N ARG A 340 -19.76 -0.47 -17.07
CA ARG A 340 -20.82 0.46 -16.70
C ARG A 340 -21.08 0.39 -15.20
N PRO A 341 -20.96 1.49 -14.46
CA PRO A 341 -21.23 1.49 -13.02
C PRO A 341 -22.69 1.09 -12.73
N ASN A 342 -22.88 0.26 -11.69
CA ASN A 342 -24.20 -0.20 -11.22
C ASN A 342 -25.03 -1.01 -12.25
N ALA A 343 -24.40 -1.64 -13.23
CA ALA A 343 -25.08 -2.59 -14.09
C ALA A 343 -25.32 -3.92 -13.37
N ASP A 344 -26.35 -4.68 -13.80
CA ASP A 344 -26.50 -6.07 -13.41
C ASP A 344 -25.44 -6.91 -14.13
N GLY A 345 -24.40 -7.34 -13.41
CA GLY A 345 -23.27 -8.05 -13.98
C GLY A 345 -22.21 -7.11 -14.60
N ILE A 346 -21.37 -7.67 -15.46
CA ILE A 346 -20.26 -6.95 -16.11
C ILE A 346 -20.67 -6.51 -17.53
N ASP A 347 -20.99 -5.22 -17.66
CA ASP A 347 -21.26 -4.55 -18.95
C ASP A 347 -20.04 -3.70 -19.34
N LEU A 348 -19.15 -4.26 -20.19
CA LEU A 348 -17.93 -3.57 -20.61
C LEU A 348 -18.25 -2.44 -21.60
N LEU A 349 -17.70 -1.27 -21.32
CA LEU A 349 -17.81 -0.07 -22.14
C LEU A 349 -16.79 -0.04 -23.29
N PRO A 350 -17.06 0.69 -24.38
CA PRO A 350 -16.10 0.96 -25.44
C PRO A 350 -14.82 1.63 -24.93
N VAL A 351 -13.74 1.45 -25.70
CA VAL A 351 -12.45 2.12 -25.46
C VAL A 351 -12.64 3.64 -25.48
N GLY A 352 -12.09 4.32 -24.48
CA GLY A 352 -12.18 5.78 -24.29
C GLY A 352 -13.30 6.23 -23.35
N ASP A 353 -14.32 5.39 -23.13
CA ASP A 353 -15.39 5.71 -22.19
C ASP A 353 -14.91 5.59 -20.73
N VAL A 354 -15.53 6.40 -19.87
CA VAL A 354 -15.27 6.38 -18.41
C VAL A 354 -16.29 5.50 -17.73
N GLY A 355 -15.80 4.56 -16.91
CA GLY A 355 -16.62 3.67 -16.10
C GLY A 355 -15.83 3.08 -14.92
N GLU A 356 -16.37 2.06 -14.29
CA GLU A 356 -15.70 1.34 -13.21
C GLU A 356 -14.58 0.46 -13.76
N ILE A 357 -13.39 0.59 -13.21
CA ILE A 357 -12.26 -0.28 -13.55
C ILE A 357 -12.57 -1.67 -13.01
N VAL A 358 -12.55 -2.67 -13.90
CA VAL A 358 -12.69 -4.07 -13.53
C VAL A 358 -11.44 -4.85 -13.92
N VAL A 359 -11.04 -5.78 -13.05
CA VAL A 359 -9.77 -6.50 -13.19
C VAL A 359 -10.01 -7.99 -13.16
N ARG A 360 -9.36 -8.73 -14.07
CA ARG A 360 -9.34 -10.18 -14.07
C ARG A 360 -7.92 -10.70 -14.25
N GLY A 361 -7.54 -11.68 -13.45
CA GLY A 361 -6.22 -12.31 -13.54
C GLY A 361 -5.84 -13.08 -12.29
N PRO A 362 -4.74 -13.83 -12.34
CA PRO A 362 -4.29 -14.66 -11.22
C PRO A 362 -3.87 -13.89 -9.96
N SER A 363 -3.64 -12.57 -10.07
CA SER A 363 -3.31 -11.70 -8.93
C SER A 363 -4.53 -11.24 -8.13
N VAL A 364 -5.76 -11.51 -8.60
CA VAL A 364 -7.01 -11.14 -7.90
C VAL A 364 -7.21 -12.04 -6.70
N MET A 365 -7.59 -11.45 -5.57
CA MET A 365 -7.82 -12.12 -4.28
C MET A 365 -8.79 -13.31 -4.35
N ALA A 366 -8.71 -14.20 -3.37
CA ALA A 366 -9.70 -15.27 -3.20
C ALA A 366 -11.05 -14.76 -2.66
N GLY A 367 -11.07 -13.59 -2.03
CA GLY A 367 -12.25 -12.95 -1.45
C GLY A 367 -11.96 -12.28 -0.12
N TYR A 368 -13.01 -11.80 0.54
CA TYR A 368 -12.94 -11.24 1.89
C TYR A 368 -13.20 -12.32 2.94
N LEU A 369 -12.34 -12.40 3.94
CA LEU A 369 -12.39 -13.40 5.02
C LEU A 369 -13.73 -13.32 5.75
N GLY A 370 -14.42 -14.47 5.87
CA GLY A 370 -15.71 -14.57 6.54
C GLY A 370 -16.86 -13.77 5.90
N ARG A 371 -16.65 -13.15 4.72
CA ARG A 371 -17.63 -12.28 4.07
C ARG A 371 -17.95 -12.71 2.63
N PRO A 372 -18.59 -13.89 2.46
CA PRO A 372 -18.99 -14.35 1.13
C PRO A 372 -20.01 -13.43 0.45
N ASP A 373 -20.86 -12.76 1.24
CA ASP A 373 -21.82 -11.74 0.80
C ASP A 373 -21.13 -10.61 0.03
N ILE A 374 -20.20 -9.92 0.68
CA ILE A 374 -19.46 -8.81 0.07
C ILE A 374 -18.52 -9.31 -1.04
N THR A 375 -17.99 -10.51 -0.91
CA THR A 375 -17.14 -11.10 -1.96
C THR A 375 -17.94 -11.28 -3.25
N ALA A 376 -19.17 -11.78 -3.18
CA ALA A 376 -20.04 -11.94 -4.33
C ALA A 376 -20.46 -10.62 -4.99
N GLU A 377 -20.52 -9.51 -4.21
CA GLU A 377 -20.80 -8.18 -4.76
C GLU A 377 -19.68 -7.64 -5.63
N VAL A 378 -18.43 -8.03 -5.37
CA VAL A 378 -17.24 -7.47 -6.05
C VAL A 378 -16.52 -8.45 -6.97
N LEU A 379 -16.76 -9.75 -6.84
CA LEU A 379 -16.22 -10.79 -7.73
C LEU A 379 -17.35 -11.38 -8.55
N ILE A 380 -17.53 -10.89 -9.78
CA ILE A 380 -18.61 -11.26 -10.69
C ILE A 380 -18.00 -11.83 -11.96
N ASP A 381 -18.35 -13.06 -12.32
CA ASP A 381 -17.89 -13.75 -13.56
C ASP A 381 -16.37 -13.70 -13.77
N GLY A 382 -15.62 -13.82 -12.67
CA GLY A 382 -14.15 -13.78 -12.66
C GLY A 382 -13.56 -12.37 -12.78
N TRP A 383 -14.37 -11.32 -12.80
CA TRP A 383 -13.96 -9.94 -12.72
C TRP A 383 -14.08 -9.39 -11.29
N PHE A 384 -13.08 -8.66 -10.88
CA PHE A 384 -13.08 -7.89 -9.65
C PHE A 384 -13.46 -6.43 -9.94
N LEU A 385 -14.52 -5.95 -9.30
CA LEU A 385 -14.97 -4.56 -9.34
C LEU A 385 -14.14 -3.75 -8.33
N THR A 386 -13.32 -2.81 -8.82
CA THR A 386 -12.35 -2.12 -7.98
C THR A 386 -12.96 -0.99 -7.14
N GLY A 387 -14.13 -0.48 -7.52
CA GLY A 387 -14.71 0.74 -6.99
C GLY A 387 -13.97 2.01 -7.42
N ASP A 388 -12.94 1.90 -8.25
CA ASP A 388 -12.24 3.03 -8.87
C ASP A 388 -12.81 3.28 -10.27
N LEU A 389 -12.88 4.54 -10.68
CA LEU A 389 -13.34 4.95 -12.01
C LEU A 389 -12.14 5.27 -12.90
N GLY A 390 -12.22 4.86 -14.15
CA GLY A 390 -11.14 5.06 -15.09
C GLY A 390 -11.57 4.90 -16.55
N ARG A 391 -10.59 4.99 -17.43
CA ARG A 391 -10.74 4.71 -18.86
C ARG A 391 -9.50 4.06 -19.43
N LEU A 392 -9.67 3.23 -20.45
CA LEU A 392 -8.58 2.72 -21.29
C LEU A 392 -8.57 3.51 -22.60
N ASP A 393 -7.38 3.92 -23.05
CA ASP A 393 -7.23 4.49 -24.39
C ASP A 393 -7.01 3.39 -25.45
N GLY A 394 -6.93 3.80 -26.73
CA GLY A 394 -6.76 2.88 -27.87
C GLY A 394 -5.45 2.10 -27.88
N ASP A 395 -4.46 2.53 -27.12
CA ASP A 395 -3.16 1.85 -26.96
C ASP A 395 -3.06 1.06 -25.66
N GLY A 396 -4.16 0.98 -24.88
CA GLY A 396 -4.26 0.20 -23.65
C GLY A 396 -3.73 0.91 -22.40
N TYR A 397 -3.48 2.22 -22.42
CA TYR A 397 -3.11 2.95 -21.22
C TYR A 397 -4.32 3.20 -20.33
N LEU A 398 -4.15 2.92 -19.05
CA LEU A 398 -5.16 3.12 -18.02
C LEU A 398 -5.01 4.51 -17.39
N SER A 399 -6.09 5.29 -17.43
CA SER A 399 -6.23 6.52 -16.64
C SER A 399 -7.20 6.27 -15.49
N VAL A 400 -6.80 6.54 -14.25
CA VAL A 400 -7.67 6.49 -13.07
C VAL A 400 -8.21 7.90 -12.82
N VAL A 401 -9.52 8.08 -12.92
CA VAL A 401 -10.17 9.42 -12.82
C VAL A 401 -10.74 9.70 -11.43
N GLY A 402 -10.91 8.68 -10.58
CA GLY A 402 -11.40 8.87 -9.22
C GLY A 402 -11.95 7.58 -8.61
N ARG A 403 -12.67 7.75 -7.50
CA ARG A 403 -13.42 6.66 -6.86
C ARG A 403 -14.90 6.82 -7.06
N LYS A 404 -15.57 5.71 -7.29
CA LYS A 404 -17.03 5.67 -7.47
C LYS A 404 -17.78 6.32 -6.28
N LYS A 405 -17.31 6.05 -5.06
CA LYS A 405 -17.88 6.60 -3.82
C LYS A 405 -17.55 8.08 -3.54
N ASP A 406 -16.49 8.59 -4.17
CA ASP A 406 -16.05 9.97 -4.00
C ASP A 406 -16.58 10.86 -5.15
N LEU A 407 -17.34 10.29 -6.09
CA LEU A 407 -17.94 10.99 -7.20
C LEU A 407 -18.98 12.00 -6.66
N ILE A 408 -18.85 13.26 -7.04
CA ILE A 408 -19.76 14.32 -6.64
C ILE A 408 -20.88 14.42 -7.68
N LEU A 409 -22.12 14.27 -7.24
CA LEU A 409 -23.31 14.35 -8.09
C LEU A 409 -23.92 15.75 -8.01
N ARG A 410 -23.45 16.66 -8.87
CA ARG A 410 -23.86 18.06 -8.85
C ARG A 410 -24.83 18.40 -9.99
N GLY A 411 -26.08 18.65 -9.68
CA GLY A 411 -27.09 19.06 -10.68
C GLY A 411 -27.25 18.06 -11.83
N GLY A 412 -27.09 16.76 -11.56
CA GLY A 412 -27.13 15.69 -12.56
C GLY A 412 -25.82 15.45 -13.31
N TYR A 413 -24.77 16.23 -13.03
CA TYR A 413 -23.44 16.02 -13.61
C TYR A 413 -22.54 15.22 -12.68
N ASN A 414 -21.77 14.30 -13.26
CA ASN A 414 -20.70 13.60 -12.58
C ASN A 414 -19.46 14.52 -12.51
N VAL A 415 -19.07 14.88 -11.29
CA VAL A 415 -17.87 15.68 -11.02
C VAL A 415 -16.84 14.80 -10.32
N TYR A 416 -15.67 14.69 -10.94
CA TYR A 416 -14.58 13.85 -10.43
C TYR A 416 -13.63 14.71 -9.59
N PRO A 417 -13.52 14.48 -8.27
CA PRO A 417 -12.69 15.29 -7.38
C PRO A 417 -11.24 15.39 -7.81
N ARG A 418 -10.66 14.32 -8.32
CA ARG A 418 -9.26 14.26 -8.74
C ARG A 418 -8.93 15.25 -9.84
N GLU A 419 -9.80 15.40 -10.84
CA GLU A 419 -9.62 16.36 -11.94
C GLU A 419 -9.48 17.79 -11.38
N ILE A 420 -10.25 18.10 -10.35
CA ILE A 420 -10.24 19.41 -9.71
C ILE A 420 -8.99 19.58 -8.85
N GLU A 421 -8.65 18.56 -8.08
CA GLU A 421 -7.44 18.52 -7.23
C GLU A 421 -6.17 18.76 -8.05
N GLU A 422 -6.05 18.12 -9.22
CA GLU A 422 -4.92 18.30 -10.16
C GLU A 422 -4.78 19.74 -10.67
N ILE A 423 -5.89 20.44 -10.84
CA ILE A 423 -5.89 21.85 -11.26
C ILE A 423 -5.59 22.78 -10.08
N ILE A 424 -6.22 22.55 -8.92
CA ILE A 424 -6.12 23.45 -7.77
C ILE A 424 -4.73 23.37 -7.12
N VAL A 425 -4.11 22.18 -7.07
CA VAL A 425 -2.75 22.03 -6.52
C VAL A 425 -1.69 22.79 -7.35
N GLY A 426 -2.00 23.17 -8.59
CA GLY A 426 -1.15 24.02 -9.42
C GLY A 426 -1.14 25.50 -9.00
N HIS A 427 -2.01 25.94 -8.09
CA HIS A 427 -2.03 27.30 -7.58
C HIS A 427 -0.89 27.54 -6.57
N PRO A 428 -0.13 28.66 -6.67
CA PRO A 428 1.05 28.89 -5.82
C PRO A 428 0.79 28.90 -4.30
N ALA A 429 -0.43 29.25 -3.88
CA ALA A 429 -0.82 29.28 -2.47
C ALA A 429 -1.27 27.91 -1.93
N VAL A 430 -1.28 26.84 -2.74
CA VAL A 430 -1.79 25.51 -2.36
C VAL A 430 -0.63 24.53 -2.21
N ALA A 431 -0.46 23.98 -1.00
CA ALA A 431 0.47 22.88 -0.74
C ALA A 431 -0.21 21.51 -0.97
N GLN A 432 -1.43 21.35 -0.45
CA GLN A 432 -2.24 20.14 -0.64
C GLN A 432 -3.71 20.53 -0.79
N VAL A 433 -4.49 19.68 -1.45
CA VAL A 433 -5.93 19.88 -1.61
C VAL A 433 -6.66 18.55 -1.61
N ALA A 434 -7.84 18.54 -0.99
CA ALA A 434 -8.83 17.48 -1.13
C ALA A 434 -10.16 18.11 -1.56
N VAL A 435 -10.78 17.56 -2.60
CA VAL A 435 -12.09 18.01 -3.08
C VAL A 435 -13.15 17.03 -2.64
N ILE A 436 -14.23 17.57 -2.05
CA ILE A 436 -15.36 16.81 -1.51
C ILE A 436 -16.67 17.33 -2.05
N GLY A 437 -17.69 16.47 -2.11
CA GLY A 437 -19.10 16.84 -2.28
C GLY A 437 -19.71 17.14 -0.92
N VAL A 438 -20.37 18.27 -0.80
CA VAL A 438 -21.14 18.64 0.39
C VAL A 438 -22.62 18.77 0.01
N PRO A 439 -23.55 18.24 0.81
CA PRO A 439 -24.98 18.28 0.49
C PRO A 439 -25.46 19.68 0.13
N HIS A 440 -26.23 19.79 -0.96
CA HIS A 440 -26.81 21.05 -1.43
C HIS A 440 -28.31 20.87 -1.74
N PRO A 441 -29.22 21.73 -1.24
CA PRO A 441 -30.66 21.50 -1.28
C PRO A 441 -31.27 21.44 -2.68
N VAL A 442 -30.61 22.03 -3.70
CA VAL A 442 -31.10 22.07 -5.09
C VAL A 442 -30.27 21.20 -6.03
N LEU A 443 -28.96 21.11 -5.81
CA LEU A 443 -28.04 20.47 -6.74
C LEU A 443 -27.68 19.02 -6.36
N GLY A 444 -28.18 18.53 -5.23
CA GLY A 444 -27.73 17.28 -4.62
C GLY A 444 -26.45 17.50 -3.83
N GLU A 445 -25.35 17.79 -4.50
CA GLU A 445 -24.08 18.12 -3.86
C GLU A 445 -23.47 19.40 -4.45
N GLU A 446 -22.63 20.07 -3.67
CA GLU A 446 -21.79 21.19 -4.09
C GLU A 446 -20.31 20.85 -3.94
N VAL A 447 -19.49 21.36 -4.82
CA VAL A 447 -18.04 21.11 -4.87
C VAL A 447 -17.31 22.04 -3.91
N TRP A 448 -16.64 21.48 -2.90
CA TRP A 448 -15.78 22.20 -1.97
C TRP A 448 -14.34 21.72 -2.06
N ALA A 449 -13.39 22.65 -1.96
CA ALA A 449 -11.97 22.35 -1.87
C ALA A 449 -11.46 22.62 -0.46
N ILE A 450 -10.87 21.62 0.17
CA ILE A 450 -10.21 21.70 1.48
C ILE A 450 -8.71 21.80 1.21
N VAL A 451 -8.11 22.93 1.57
CA VAL A 451 -6.77 23.31 1.17
C VAL A 451 -5.84 23.39 2.37
N VAL A 452 -4.68 22.76 2.27
CA VAL A 452 -3.53 23.06 3.10
C VAL A 452 -2.72 24.13 2.37
N PRO A 453 -2.57 25.34 2.93
CA PRO A 453 -1.89 26.43 2.26
C PRO A 453 -0.38 26.19 2.20
N ALA A 454 0.28 26.81 1.22
CA ALA A 454 1.74 26.76 1.08
C ALA A 454 2.47 27.54 2.19
N ARG A 455 1.78 28.48 2.85
CA ARG A 455 2.28 29.27 4.00
C ARG A 455 1.34 29.08 5.18
N SER A 456 1.89 28.81 6.35
CA SER A 456 1.10 28.58 7.58
C SER A 456 0.25 29.77 8.02
N GLU A 457 0.64 30.97 7.70
CA GLU A 457 -0.12 32.21 7.96
C GLU A 457 -1.44 32.31 7.16
N ASP A 458 -1.54 31.58 6.05
CA ASP A 458 -2.69 31.59 5.16
C ASP A 458 -3.84 30.65 5.63
N VAL A 459 -3.67 29.92 6.74
CA VAL A 459 -4.72 29.00 7.25
C VAL A 459 -5.98 29.75 7.65
N THR A 460 -5.85 30.96 8.19
CA THR A 460 -7.00 31.77 8.65
C THR A 460 -7.48 32.82 7.65
N SER A 461 -6.65 33.20 6.68
CA SER A 461 -6.91 34.34 5.79
C SER A 461 -6.35 34.10 4.37
N GLY A 462 -6.28 32.84 3.95
CA GLY A 462 -5.75 32.48 2.63
C GLY A 462 -6.59 33.02 1.45
N PRO A 463 -6.03 32.98 0.23
CA PRO A 463 -6.64 33.57 -0.97
C PRO A 463 -7.73 32.66 -1.56
N ALA A 464 -8.81 32.40 -0.79
CA ALA A 464 -9.89 31.50 -1.22
C ALA A 464 -10.51 31.90 -2.56
N GLU A 465 -10.78 33.20 -2.73
CA GLU A 465 -11.37 33.74 -3.97
C GLU A 465 -10.43 33.60 -5.18
N GLU A 466 -9.12 33.77 -4.98
CA GLU A 466 -8.13 33.58 -6.05
C GLU A 466 -8.04 32.12 -6.48
N ILE A 467 -8.11 31.18 -5.53
CA ILE A 467 -8.13 29.73 -5.81
C ILE A 467 -9.41 29.34 -6.56
N ILE A 468 -10.57 29.87 -6.16
CA ILE A 468 -11.84 29.65 -6.87
C ILE A 468 -11.76 30.18 -8.30
N GLU A 469 -11.26 31.41 -8.49
CA GLU A 469 -11.11 32.01 -9.82
C GLU A 469 -10.09 31.26 -10.68
N TRP A 470 -9.01 30.76 -10.08
CA TRP A 470 -8.06 29.85 -10.75
C TRP A 470 -8.74 28.59 -11.31
N GLY A 471 -9.61 27.96 -10.48
CA GLY A 471 -10.40 26.81 -10.90
C GLY A 471 -11.41 27.16 -11.98
N LYS A 472 -12.10 28.29 -11.84
CA LYS A 472 -13.11 28.77 -12.80
C LYS A 472 -12.56 29.04 -14.19
N GLN A 473 -11.31 29.51 -14.28
CA GLN A 473 -10.64 29.77 -15.57
C GLN A 473 -10.20 28.49 -16.29
N ARG A 474 -10.13 27.34 -15.59
CA ARG A 474 -9.52 26.09 -16.08
C ARG A 474 -10.48 24.91 -16.09
N LEU A 475 -11.64 25.05 -15.45
CA LEU A 475 -12.64 23.98 -15.29
C LEU A 475 -14.00 24.43 -15.83
N ALA A 476 -14.79 23.48 -16.29
CA ALA A 476 -16.18 23.75 -16.68
C ALA A 476 -17.00 24.30 -15.50
N ALA A 477 -18.04 25.08 -15.80
CA ALA A 477 -18.82 25.79 -14.80
C ALA A 477 -19.42 24.91 -13.70
N TYR A 478 -19.71 23.65 -13.97
CA TYR A 478 -20.26 22.72 -12.98
C TYR A 478 -19.19 22.01 -12.12
N LYS A 479 -17.88 22.16 -12.45
CA LYS A 479 -16.78 21.44 -11.79
C LYS A 479 -16.03 22.27 -10.76
N TYR A 480 -15.78 23.57 -11.01
CA TYR A 480 -14.90 24.35 -10.14
C TYR A 480 -15.47 24.49 -8.73
N PRO A 481 -14.63 24.52 -7.68
CA PRO A 481 -15.07 24.63 -6.30
C PRO A 481 -15.85 25.93 -6.05
N ARG A 482 -16.96 25.86 -5.35
CA ARG A 482 -17.73 27.03 -4.92
C ARG A 482 -17.31 27.55 -3.56
N ARG A 483 -16.57 26.73 -2.83
CA ARG A 483 -16.04 27.09 -1.54
C ARG A 483 -14.63 26.49 -1.37
N VAL A 484 -13.75 27.28 -0.77
CA VAL A 484 -12.42 26.86 -0.33
C VAL A 484 -12.36 27.03 1.17
N GLU A 485 -12.00 25.96 1.86
CA GLU A 485 -11.73 25.96 3.29
C GLU A 485 -10.27 25.64 3.54
N PHE A 486 -9.65 26.30 4.50
CA PHE A 486 -8.26 26.07 4.85
C PHE A 486 -8.14 25.19 6.09
N THR A 487 -7.11 24.38 6.12
CA THR A 487 -6.77 23.49 7.24
C THR A 487 -5.26 23.36 7.38
N ASP A 488 -4.79 23.11 8.59
CA ASP A 488 -3.35 22.87 8.85
C ASP A 488 -2.86 21.55 8.24
N ALA A 489 -3.73 20.54 8.17
CA ALA A 489 -3.40 19.22 7.60
C ALA A 489 -4.66 18.51 7.12
N LEU A 490 -4.51 17.69 6.07
CA LEU A 490 -5.57 16.76 5.65
C LEU A 490 -5.53 15.50 6.53
N PRO A 491 -6.71 14.93 6.89
CA PRO A 491 -6.76 13.67 7.63
C PRO A 491 -6.24 12.54 6.77
N MET A 492 -5.21 11.83 7.27
CA MET A 492 -4.53 10.77 6.55
C MET A 492 -4.81 9.41 7.18
N GLY A 493 -5.03 8.41 6.34
CA GLY A 493 -5.06 7.01 6.77
C GLY A 493 -3.65 6.43 6.95
N THR A 494 -3.57 5.24 7.55
CA THR A 494 -2.30 4.52 7.78
C THR A 494 -1.51 4.22 6.50
N SER A 495 -2.19 4.20 5.36
CA SER A 495 -1.60 4.02 4.02
C SER A 495 -1.15 5.33 3.35
N GLY A 496 -1.19 6.47 4.05
CA GLY A 496 -0.85 7.78 3.48
C GLY A 496 -1.91 8.34 2.51
N LYS A 497 -3.15 7.84 2.54
CA LYS A 497 -4.28 8.33 1.72
C LYS A 497 -5.14 9.31 2.51
N VAL A 498 -5.62 10.35 1.85
CA VAL A 498 -6.56 11.31 2.45
C VAL A 498 -7.90 10.61 2.76
N LEU A 499 -8.38 10.79 3.98
CA LEU A 499 -9.65 10.25 4.47
C LEU A 499 -10.79 11.24 4.18
N LYS A 500 -11.23 11.35 2.90
CA LYS A 500 -12.26 12.29 2.46
C LYS A 500 -13.56 12.20 3.26
N ARG A 501 -13.94 10.98 3.70
CA ARG A 501 -15.13 10.79 4.54
C ARG A 501 -15.07 11.58 5.85
N MET A 502 -13.90 11.72 6.46
CA MET A 502 -13.75 12.55 7.66
C MET A 502 -13.96 14.02 7.34
N LEU A 503 -13.46 14.49 6.20
CA LEU A 503 -13.68 15.86 5.73
C LEU A 503 -15.19 16.11 5.49
N VAL A 504 -15.86 15.22 4.76
CA VAL A 504 -17.31 15.30 4.53
C VAL A 504 -18.05 15.42 5.87
N SER A 505 -17.82 14.50 6.82
CA SER A 505 -18.48 14.52 8.14
C SER A 505 -18.21 15.81 8.93
N THR A 506 -17.03 16.41 8.78
CA THR A 506 -16.65 17.66 9.46
C THR A 506 -17.41 18.85 8.86
N TYR A 507 -17.50 18.91 7.53
CA TYR A 507 -18.04 20.08 6.83
C TYR A 507 -19.55 19.99 6.55
N GLU A 508 -20.17 18.81 6.54
CA GLU A 508 -21.63 18.66 6.50
C GLU A 508 -22.32 19.36 7.67
N GLN A 509 -21.71 19.32 8.86
CA GLN A 509 -22.25 19.98 10.05
C GLN A 509 -22.22 21.53 9.94
N THR A 510 -21.37 22.07 9.11
CA THR A 510 -21.24 23.53 8.89
C THR A 510 -22.30 24.07 7.92
N VAL A 511 -22.96 23.24 7.13
CA VAL A 511 -24.00 23.64 6.16
C VAL A 511 -25.40 23.59 6.78
N GLY A 512 -25.60 22.85 7.88
CA GLY A 512 -26.87 22.71 8.61
C GLY A 512 -27.06 23.71 9.74
N SER A 513 -26.10 24.59 9.97
CA SER A 513 -26.13 25.70 10.93
C SER A 513 -26.22 27.05 10.21
#